data_8dd656a7d38bda0d395f42f4f6d8c2b5
#
_entry.id   8dd656a7d38bda0d395f42f4f6d8c2b5
#
_cell.length_a   1.000
_cell.length_b   1.000
_cell.length_c   1.000
_cell.angle_alpha   90.00
_cell.angle_beta   90.00
_cell.angle_gamma   90.00
#
_symmetry.space_group_name_H-M   'P 1'
#
loop_
_entity.id
_entity.type
_entity.pdbx_description
1 polymer ?
#
loop_
_entity_poly.entity_id
_entity_poly.type
_entity_poly.pdbx_seq_one_letter_code
_entity_poly.pdbx_strand_id
1 'polypeptide(L)'
;MESRIRRLFLTTPGLLLLVSQSSVFAAELIDEKSISPVIHPEITRMEFDEAKIESDNFEIIASVGLLSIEDFETNALIGFKLSYHLSESFFVNTEVGLSAAGTSSAETLLPGTTILSDEEKDYTYYIIGLGYDLFPGEVFMTENTTYNTAFYLYAGAGNTEFAGSDHFTLSFGAGFRVVPANNFSFSLDIRDHTFSIDALGVDKLSNNIEISFGLGMYF
;
A
#
# COMPACT_ATOMS: atom_id res chain seq x y z
N MET A 1 5.13 -46.31 25.67
CA MET A 1 4.23 -46.06 24.54
C MET A 1 4.90 -45.14 23.54
N GLU A 2 6.10 -45.52 23.13
CA GLU A 2 6.88 -44.87 22.09
C GLU A 2 7.17 -45.93 21.03
N SER A 3 6.59 -45.81 19.84
CA SER A 3 7.10 -46.51 18.64
C SER A 3 6.14 -46.55 17.44
N ARG A 4 5.26 -45.57 17.25
CA ARG A 4 4.36 -45.58 16.07
C ARG A 4 4.39 -44.34 15.18
N ILE A 5 5.31 -43.40 15.34
CA ILE A 5 5.37 -42.18 14.50
C ILE A 5 6.59 -42.13 13.55
N ARG A 6 7.39 -43.20 13.47
CA ARG A 6 8.61 -43.21 12.68
C ARG A 6 8.56 -43.94 11.33
N ARG A 7 7.37 -44.29 10.80
CA ARG A 7 7.27 -45.06 9.55
C ARG A 7 6.36 -44.46 8.48
N LEU A 8 6.26 -43.13 8.38
CA LEU A 8 5.46 -42.49 7.31
C LEU A 8 6.21 -41.63 6.34
N PHE A 9 7.54 -41.69 6.30
CA PHE A 9 8.35 -40.86 5.40
C PHE A 9 9.41 -41.63 4.59
N LEU A 10 9.11 -42.84 4.15
CA LEU A 10 10.06 -43.55 3.26
C LEU A 10 9.33 -44.51 2.34
N THR A 11 8.56 -44.01 1.37
CA THR A 11 8.23 -44.76 0.13
C THR A 11 7.62 -43.80 -0.89
N THR A 12 8.42 -43.03 -1.61
CA THR A 12 8.05 -42.54 -2.93
C THR A 12 9.04 -43.16 -3.92
N PRO A 13 8.64 -44.17 -4.72
CA PRO A 13 9.47 -44.65 -5.83
C PRO A 13 9.45 -43.61 -6.94
N GLY A 14 10.65 -43.21 -7.39
CA GLY A 14 10.85 -42.35 -8.52
C GLY A 14 10.24 -42.93 -9.79
N LEU A 15 9.34 -42.21 -10.40
CA LEU A 15 8.81 -42.49 -11.73
C LEU A 15 9.82 -41.93 -12.75
N LEU A 16 10.67 -42.83 -13.27
CA LEU A 16 11.59 -42.57 -14.39
C LEU A 16 10.75 -42.52 -15.66
N LEU A 17 10.46 -41.31 -16.16
CA LEU A 17 9.89 -41.11 -17.50
C LEU A 17 10.98 -41.31 -18.56
N LEU A 18 10.99 -42.48 -19.18
CA LEU A 18 11.68 -42.75 -20.41
C LEU A 18 10.97 -42.02 -21.57
N VAL A 19 11.54 -40.91 -22.00
CA VAL A 19 11.16 -40.26 -23.24
C VAL A 19 11.83 -41.00 -24.38
N SER A 20 11.09 -41.88 -25.05
CA SER A 20 11.50 -42.49 -26.31
C SER A 20 11.47 -41.43 -27.41
N GLN A 21 12.65 -41.12 -27.94
CA GLN A 21 12.82 -40.33 -29.16
C GLN A 21 12.39 -41.16 -30.35
N SER A 22 11.19 -40.93 -30.85
CA SER A 22 10.81 -41.35 -32.20
C SER A 22 11.20 -40.25 -33.19
N SER A 23 12.33 -40.42 -33.82
CA SER A 23 12.71 -39.66 -35.01
C SER A 23 11.79 -40.07 -36.15
N VAL A 24 10.82 -39.22 -36.46
CA VAL A 24 10.06 -39.34 -37.69
C VAL A 24 10.84 -38.62 -38.78
N PHE A 25 11.45 -39.42 -39.65
CA PHE A 25 11.92 -39.03 -40.98
C PHE A 25 10.64 -38.75 -41.81
N ALA A 26 10.29 -37.50 -42.00
CA ALA A 26 9.42 -37.08 -43.08
C ALA A 26 10.29 -36.37 -44.12
N ALA A 27 10.70 -37.11 -45.08
CA ALA A 27 11.37 -36.60 -46.27
C ALA A 27 10.34 -35.92 -47.17
N GLU A 28 10.64 -34.67 -47.49
CA GLU A 28 10.71 -34.15 -48.85
C GLU A 28 9.57 -34.47 -49.80
N LEU A 29 8.77 -33.49 -50.08
CA LEU A 29 8.28 -33.05 -51.36
C LEU A 29 7.06 -32.10 -51.14
N ILE A 30 7.33 -30.87 -50.70
CA ILE A 30 6.38 -29.80 -50.95
C ILE A 30 7.11 -28.76 -51.78
N ASP A 31 6.75 -28.76 -53.06
CA ASP A 31 7.05 -27.75 -54.04
C ASP A 31 6.78 -26.37 -53.41
N GLU A 32 7.84 -25.60 -53.18
CA GLU A 32 7.76 -24.26 -52.59
C GLU A 32 7.18 -23.28 -53.60
N LYS A 33 5.90 -23.47 -53.93
CA LYS A 33 5.15 -22.47 -54.60
C LYS A 33 4.84 -21.42 -53.52
N SER A 34 5.65 -20.37 -53.46
CA SER A 34 5.47 -19.22 -52.59
C SER A 34 4.06 -18.68 -52.75
N ILE A 35 3.17 -19.08 -51.88
CA ILE A 35 1.83 -18.47 -51.75
C ILE A 35 2.10 -17.10 -51.18
N SER A 36 2.07 -16.08 -52.02
CA SER A 36 2.05 -14.68 -51.53
C SER A 36 0.91 -14.51 -50.54
N PRO A 37 1.16 -14.00 -49.36
CA PRO A 37 0.11 -13.81 -48.38
C PRO A 37 -0.98 -12.90 -49.00
N VAL A 38 -2.19 -13.42 -49.04
CA VAL A 38 -3.39 -12.75 -49.66
C VAL A 38 -3.82 -11.53 -48.87
N ILE A 39 -3.30 -11.36 -47.67
CA ILE A 39 -3.63 -10.24 -46.81
C ILE A 39 -2.33 -9.61 -46.32
N HIS A 40 -2.05 -8.38 -46.73
CA HIS A 40 -1.13 -7.48 -46.08
C HIS A 40 -1.96 -6.60 -45.14
N PRO A 41 -2.13 -6.96 -43.86
CA PRO A 41 -2.72 -6.01 -42.95
C PRO A 41 -1.73 -4.86 -42.78
N GLU A 42 -2.07 -3.68 -43.25
CA GLU A 42 -1.43 -2.45 -42.80
C GLU A 42 -1.81 -2.26 -41.34
N ILE A 43 -1.11 -2.97 -40.46
CA ILE A 43 -1.19 -2.72 -39.04
C ILE A 43 -0.37 -1.47 -38.81
N THR A 44 -1.06 -0.34 -38.77
CA THR A 44 -0.47 0.86 -38.14
C THR A 44 -0.22 0.46 -36.69
N ARG A 45 1.04 0.12 -36.36
CA ARG A 45 1.43 -0.05 -34.97
C ARG A 45 1.21 1.28 -34.30
N MET A 46 0.20 1.38 -33.44
CA MET A 46 0.16 2.44 -32.46
C MET A 46 1.38 2.22 -31.56
N GLU A 47 2.38 3.05 -31.68
CA GLU A 47 3.42 3.16 -30.67
C GLU A 47 2.72 3.75 -29.45
N PHE A 48 2.40 2.89 -28.51
CA PHE A 48 2.07 3.33 -27.16
C PHE A 48 3.40 3.76 -26.56
N ASP A 49 3.52 5.03 -26.21
CA ASP A 49 4.56 5.46 -25.28
C ASP A 49 4.26 4.71 -23.96
N GLU A 50 5.00 3.62 -23.72
CA GLU A 50 5.01 3.00 -22.40
C GLU A 50 5.40 4.09 -21.42
N ALA A 51 4.59 4.26 -20.36
CA ALA A 51 4.90 5.17 -19.30
C ALA A 51 6.30 4.83 -18.79
N LYS A 52 7.30 5.64 -19.13
CA LYS A 52 8.65 5.50 -18.63
C LYS A 52 8.55 5.67 -17.12
N ILE A 53 8.64 4.59 -16.40
CA ILE A 53 8.99 4.62 -14.99
C ILE A 53 10.45 5.05 -14.96
N GLU A 54 10.70 6.35 -14.84
CA GLU A 54 12.02 6.81 -14.46
C GLU A 54 12.30 6.18 -13.09
N SER A 55 13.54 5.72 -12.89
CA SER A 55 13.96 4.94 -11.74
C SER A 55 14.10 5.78 -10.46
N ASP A 56 13.19 6.70 -10.24
CA ASP A 56 13.13 7.54 -9.05
C ASP A 56 12.48 6.71 -7.93
N ASN A 57 13.33 6.17 -7.04
CA ASN A 57 12.90 5.27 -5.99
C ASN A 57 12.39 6.00 -4.75
N PHE A 58 12.65 7.31 -4.65
CA PHE A 58 12.21 8.12 -3.51
C PHE A 58 10.97 8.92 -3.87
N GLU A 59 10.02 8.94 -2.96
CA GLU A 59 8.79 9.73 -3.06
C GLU A 59 8.59 10.54 -1.77
N ILE A 60 8.45 11.85 -1.90
CA ILE A 60 8.07 12.75 -0.80
C ILE A 60 6.60 13.10 -1.00
N ILE A 61 5.80 12.94 0.05
CA ILE A 61 4.36 13.19 0.02
C ILE A 61 3.98 14.15 1.15
N ALA A 62 3.32 15.23 0.81
CA ALA A 62 2.60 16.07 1.76
C ALA A 62 1.12 15.69 1.73
N SER A 63 0.51 15.52 2.88
CA SER A 63 -0.90 15.10 2.99
C SER A 63 -1.71 16.01 3.90
N VAL A 64 -3.00 16.12 3.58
CA VAL A 64 -4.01 16.74 4.42
C VAL A 64 -5.17 15.78 4.57
N GLY A 65 -5.79 15.77 5.73
CA GLY A 65 -6.84 14.80 6.00
C GLY A 65 -7.66 15.11 7.22
N LEU A 66 -8.37 14.10 7.64
CA LEU A 66 -9.19 14.07 8.84
C LEU A 66 -8.74 12.90 9.71
N LEU A 67 -8.57 13.14 10.98
CA LEU A 67 -8.30 12.15 12.00
C LEU A 67 -9.46 12.09 12.98
N SER A 68 -10.06 10.91 13.10
CA SER A 68 -11.08 10.60 14.11
C SER A 68 -10.43 9.86 15.26
N ILE A 69 -10.16 10.53 16.34
CA ILE A 69 -9.61 9.96 17.56
C ILE A 69 -10.76 9.36 18.37
N GLU A 70 -10.58 8.13 18.88
CA GLU A 70 -11.61 7.46 19.67
C GLU A 70 -12.00 8.29 20.92
N ASP A 71 -13.29 8.45 21.15
CA ASP A 71 -13.91 9.27 22.21
C ASP A 71 -13.76 10.80 22.05
N PHE A 72 -13.18 11.28 20.94
CA PHE A 72 -13.03 12.71 20.61
C PHE A 72 -13.65 13.05 19.25
N GLU A 73 -13.82 14.34 19.00
CA GLU A 73 -14.29 14.85 17.71
C GLU A 73 -13.23 14.61 16.61
N THR A 74 -13.72 14.50 15.37
CA THR A 74 -12.85 14.40 14.19
C THR A 74 -12.24 15.76 13.87
N ASN A 75 -10.93 15.79 13.66
CA ASN A 75 -10.17 17.00 13.40
C ASN A 75 -9.32 16.92 12.13
N ALA A 76 -8.85 18.09 11.68
CA ALA A 76 -7.95 18.19 10.55
C ALA A 76 -6.59 17.60 10.90
N LEU A 77 -5.98 16.91 9.90
CA LEU A 77 -4.66 16.34 9.98
C LEU A 77 -3.79 16.93 8.86
N ILE A 78 -2.53 17.18 9.20
CA ILE A 78 -1.47 17.48 8.23
C ILE A 78 -0.41 16.42 8.39
N GLY A 79 0.00 15.79 7.28
CA GLY A 79 0.99 14.73 7.26
C GLY A 79 2.13 14.98 6.29
N PHE A 80 3.25 14.34 6.57
CA PHE A 80 4.39 14.28 5.68
C PHE A 80 4.94 12.85 5.66
N LYS A 81 5.17 12.30 4.46
CA LYS A 81 5.65 10.93 4.25
C LYS A 81 6.87 10.96 3.34
N LEU A 82 7.85 10.13 3.66
CA LEU A 82 8.98 9.81 2.80
C LEU A 82 8.90 8.31 2.50
N SER A 83 8.76 7.96 1.23
CA SER A 83 8.67 6.58 0.77
C SER A 83 9.89 6.22 -0.06
N TYR A 84 10.37 4.99 0.11
CA TYR A 84 11.39 4.38 -0.72
C TYR A 84 10.83 3.11 -1.36
N HIS A 85 10.76 3.10 -2.69
CA HIS A 85 10.25 1.99 -3.48
C HIS A 85 11.35 0.96 -3.67
N LEU A 86 11.24 -0.19 -2.98
CA LEU A 86 12.19 -1.30 -3.02
C LEU A 86 12.06 -2.11 -4.32
N SER A 87 10.86 -2.18 -4.85
CA SER A 87 10.50 -2.85 -6.08
C SER A 87 9.18 -2.25 -6.62
N GLU A 88 8.72 -2.74 -7.76
CA GLU A 88 7.42 -2.35 -8.34
C GLU A 88 6.23 -2.57 -7.39
N SER A 89 6.36 -3.50 -6.44
CA SER A 89 5.25 -3.87 -5.55
C SER A 89 5.50 -3.53 -4.08
N PHE A 90 6.75 -3.29 -3.65
CA PHE A 90 7.07 -3.06 -2.25
C PHE A 90 7.70 -1.69 -2.03
N PHE A 91 7.22 -1.00 -1.00
CA PHE A 91 7.83 0.24 -0.53
C PHE A 91 7.92 0.29 0.99
N VAL A 92 8.92 1.02 1.49
CA VAL A 92 9.06 1.40 2.89
C VAL A 92 8.71 2.86 2.99
N ASN A 93 7.95 3.26 4.00
CA ASN A 93 7.75 4.67 4.27
C ASN A 93 8.06 5.02 5.72
N THR A 94 8.43 6.27 5.91
CA THR A 94 8.48 6.96 7.20
C THR A 94 7.50 8.11 7.13
N GLU A 95 6.74 8.29 8.17
CA GLU A 95 5.63 9.22 8.18
C GLU A 95 5.56 9.96 9.51
N VAL A 96 5.18 11.24 9.44
CA VAL A 96 4.83 12.07 10.58
C VAL A 96 3.49 12.74 10.29
N GLY A 97 2.61 12.74 11.28
CA GLY A 97 1.33 13.45 11.20
C GLY A 97 1.07 14.28 12.44
N LEU A 98 0.41 15.41 12.21
CA LEU A 98 0.06 16.40 13.22
C LEU A 98 -1.45 16.66 13.17
N SER A 99 -2.09 16.54 14.32
CA SER A 99 -3.50 16.83 14.52
C SER A 99 -3.73 17.32 15.95
N ALA A 100 -4.96 17.58 16.30
CA ALA A 100 -5.34 17.89 17.68
C ALA A 100 -6.66 17.19 18.00
N ALA A 101 -6.82 16.73 19.23
CA ALA A 101 -8.10 16.23 19.71
C ALA A 101 -9.10 17.39 19.88
N GLY A 102 -10.32 17.18 19.43
CA GLY A 102 -11.41 18.09 19.70
C GLY A 102 -12.01 17.90 21.10
N THR A 103 -13.28 18.28 21.21
CA THR A 103 -14.06 18.07 22.43
C THR A 103 -14.28 16.57 22.66
N SER A 104 -14.07 16.12 23.88
CA SER A 104 -14.34 14.74 24.26
C SER A 104 -15.86 14.49 24.35
N SER A 105 -16.26 13.26 24.08
CA SER A 105 -17.65 12.81 24.30
C SER A 105 -18.12 13.02 25.76
N ALA A 106 -17.23 12.85 26.71
CA ALA A 106 -17.54 13.08 28.13
C ALA A 106 -17.65 14.57 28.48
N GLU A 107 -16.86 15.47 27.87
CA GLU A 107 -17.00 16.92 28.01
C GLU A 107 -18.34 17.41 27.43
N THR A 108 -18.82 16.80 26.35
CA THR A 108 -20.11 17.10 25.74
C THR A 108 -21.28 16.71 26.66
N LEU A 109 -21.14 15.58 27.38
CA LEU A 109 -22.18 15.11 28.34
C LEU A 109 -22.15 15.84 29.66
N LEU A 110 -20.99 16.37 30.08
CA LEU A 110 -20.79 17.07 31.36
C LEU A 110 -20.24 18.49 31.12
N PRO A 111 -21.08 19.46 30.74
CA PRO A 111 -20.63 20.82 30.47
C PRO A 111 -19.91 21.45 31.68
N GLY A 112 -18.70 21.98 31.43
CA GLY A 112 -17.86 22.60 32.47
C GLY A 112 -16.78 21.67 33.03
N THR A 113 -16.67 20.45 32.56
CA THR A 113 -15.55 19.54 32.86
C THR A 113 -14.57 19.58 31.70
N THR A 114 -13.31 19.90 31.96
CA THR A 114 -12.20 19.79 30.97
C THR A 114 -11.42 18.53 31.31
N ILE A 115 -11.27 17.60 30.35
CA ILE A 115 -10.57 16.33 30.57
C ILE A 115 -9.11 16.48 30.21
N LEU A 116 -8.82 17.13 29.08
CA LEU A 116 -7.46 17.40 28.61
C LEU A 116 -7.21 18.91 28.57
N SER A 117 -6.02 19.32 28.97
CA SER A 117 -5.54 20.68 28.73
C SER A 117 -5.28 20.89 27.22
N ASP A 118 -5.17 22.16 26.81
CA ASP A 118 -4.94 22.48 25.38
C ASP A 118 -3.63 21.87 24.85
N GLU A 119 -2.60 21.72 25.70
CA GLU A 119 -1.33 21.08 25.34
C GLU A 119 -1.44 19.54 25.26
N GLU A 120 -2.32 18.94 26.05
CA GLU A 120 -2.57 17.48 26.02
C GLU A 120 -3.47 17.05 24.86
N LYS A 121 -4.13 17.98 24.20
CA LYS A 121 -4.94 17.72 23.00
C LYS A 121 -4.12 17.56 21.74
N ASP A 122 -2.85 17.95 21.74
CA ASP A 122 -1.97 17.76 20.60
C ASP A 122 -1.79 16.26 20.32
N TYR A 123 -1.94 15.90 19.04
CA TYR A 123 -1.80 14.55 18.56
C TYR A 123 -0.71 14.52 17.49
N THR A 124 0.43 13.91 17.82
CA THR A 124 1.56 13.78 16.91
C THR A 124 1.97 12.32 16.80
N TYR A 125 2.12 11.82 15.58
CA TYR A 125 2.60 10.45 15.39
C TYR A 125 3.80 10.37 14.45
N TYR A 126 4.64 9.35 14.69
CA TYR A 126 5.80 8.98 13.87
C TYR A 126 5.73 7.50 13.62
N ILE A 127 5.65 7.08 12.36
CA ILE A 127 5.46 5.69 12.00
C ILE A 127 6.43 5.31 10.87
N ILE A 128 7.01 4.12 10.98
CA ILE A 128 7.77 3.47 9.91
C ILE A 128 6.98 2.24 9.51
N GLY A 129 6.79 2.04 8.21
CA GLY A 129 5.98 0.94 7.72
C GLY A 129 6.39 0.41 6.37
N LEU A 130 5.72 -0.66 6.01
CA LEU A 130 5.84 -1.34 4.74
C LEU A 130 4.51 -1.24 4.00
N GLY A 131 4.59 -0.95 2.71
CA GLY A 131 3.45 -0.99 1.81
C GLY A 131 3.66 -2.02 0.72
N TYR A 132 2.54 -2.55 0.24
CA TYR A 132 2.49 -3.50 -0.85
C TYR A 132 1.44 -3.09 -1.87
N ASP A 133 1.86 -2.84 -3.12
CA ASP A 133 0.98 -2.54 -4.25
C ASP A 133 0.29 -3.84 -4.70
N LEU A 134 -0.99 -3.97 -4.33
CA LEU A 134 -1.77 -5.18 -4.53
C LEU A 134 -2.29 -5.29 -5.97
N PHE A 135 -2.75 -4.16 -6.53
CA PHE A 135 -3.31 -4.07 -7.86
C PHE A 135 -2.67 -2.89 -8.60
N PRO A 136 -1.46 -3.08 -9.17
CA PRO A 136 -0.93 -2.12 -10.12
C PRO A 136 -1.80 -2.11 -11.36
N GLY A 137 -2.07 -0.94 -11.90
CA GLY A 137 -2.95 -0.78 -13.04
C GLY A 137 -2.66 0.49 -13.82
N GLU A 138 -3.32 0.62 -14.94
CA GLU A 138 -3.26 1.79 -15.79
C GLU A 138 -4.67 2.32 -16.04
N VAL A 139 -4.83 3.63 -15.98
CA VAL A 139 -6.08 4.31 -16.30
C VAL A 139 -5.87 5.18 -17.54
N PHE A 140 -6.66 4.89 -18.57
CA PHE A 140 -6.69 5.69 -19.81
C PHE A 140 -7.62 6.88 -19.60
N MET A 141 -7.05 8.09 -19.54
CA MET A 141 -7.82 9.32 -19.37
C MET A 141 -8.22 9.92 -20.71
N THR A 142 -7.41 9.74 -21.73
CA THR A 142 -7.69 10.13 -23.12
C THR A 142 -7.13 9.07 -24.07
N GLU A 143 -7.40 9.19 -25.39
CA GLU A 143 -6.88 8.26 -26.39
C GLU A 143 -5.34 8.13 -26.39
N ASN A 144 -4.61 9.13 -25.84
CA ASN A 144 -3.16 9.17 -25.86
C ASN A 144 -2.52 9.39 -24.48
N THR A 145 -3.29 9.33 -23.38
CA THR A 145 -2.76 9.60 -22.05
C THR A 145 -3.14 8.49 -21.08
N THR A 146 -2.12 7.81 -20.59
CA THR A 146 -2.24 6.73 -19.62
C THR A 146 -1.60 7.16 -18.32
N TYR A 147 -2.27 6.90 -17.20
CA TYR A 147 -1.76 7.13 -15.85
C TYR A 147 -1.56 5.81 -15.13
N ASN A 148 -0.40 5.67 -14.48
CA ASN A 148 -0.16 4.53 -13.60
C ASN A 148 -0.96 4.70 -12.32
N THR A 149 -1.58 3.60 -11.88
CA THR A 149 -2.36 3.56 -10.65
C THR A 149 -1.97 2.35 -9.82
N ALA A 150 -2.09 2.44 -8.52
CA ALA A 150 -1.90 1.31 -7.63
C ALA A 150 -2.87 1.39 -6.45
N PHE A 151 -3.50 0.26 -6.14
CA PHE A 151 -4.13 0.06 -4.85
C PHE A 151 -3.14 -0.67 -3.95
N TYR A 152 -2.89 -0.13 -2.78
CA TYR A 152 -1.90 -0.69 -1.86
C TYR A 152 -2.45 -0.92 -0.47
N LEU A 153 -1.82 -1.88 0.22
CA LEU A 153 -1.98 -2.10 1.64
C LEU A 153 -0.74 -1.61 2.38
N TYR A 154 -0.95 -1.17 3.59
CA TYR A 154 0.09 -0.61 4.44
C TYR A 154 0.01 -1.19 5.85
N ALA A 155 1.17 -1.46 6.45
CA ALA A 155 1.31 -1.82 7.85
C ALA A 155 2.57 -1.17 8.42
N GLY A 156 2.45 -0.56 9.57
CA GLY A 156 3.54 0.16 10.21
C GLY A 156 3.50 0.09 11.73
N ALA A 157 4.58 0.51 12.33
CA ALA A 157 4.72 0.66 13.77
C ALA A 157 5.50 1.93 14.09
N GLY A 158 5.19 2.52 15.21
CA GLY A 158 5.82 3.76 15.64
C GLY A 158 5.33 4.23 17.00
N ASN A 159 5.29 5.52 17.15
CA ASN A 159 4.91 6.16 18.41
C ASN A 159 3.91 7.29 18.14
N THR A 160 2.96 7.44 19.05
CA THR A 160 2.00 8.54 19.07
C THR A 160 2.12 9.25 20.40
N GLU A 161 2.35 10.56 20.36
CA GLU A 161 2.26 11.47 21.50
C GLU A 161 0.84 11.98 21.58
N PHE A 162 0.15 11.66 22.66
CA PHE A 162 -1.23 12.06 22.92
C PHE A 162 -1.53 12.04 24.40
N ALA A 163 -2.38 12.96 24.89
CA ALA A 163 -2.76 13.10 26.30
C ALA A 163 -1.55 13.18 27.24
N GLY A 164 -0.47 13.88 26.81
CA GLY A 164 0.76 14.08 27.58
C GLY A 164 1.61 12.83 27.77
N SER A 165 1.40 11.78 26.99
CA SER A 165 2.13 10.52 27.06
C SER A 165 2.45 9.96 25.67
N ASP A 166 3.55 9.20 25.60
CA ASP A 166 3.96 8.47 24.41
C ASP A 166 3.35 7.07 24.38
N HIS A 167 2.73 6.72 23.27
CA HIS A 167 2.07 5.43 23.07
C HIS A 167 2.70 4.70 21.90
N PHE A 168 3.12 3.44 22.11
CA PHE A 168 3.51 2.58 21.00
C PHE A 168 2.29 2.32 20.13
N THR A 169 2.41 2.62 18.83
CA THR A 169 1.30 2.62 17.87
C THR A 169 1.56 1.61 16.77
N LEU A 170 0.54 0.83 16.45
CA LEU A 170 0.46 0.04 15.23
C LEU A 170 -0.47 0.76 14.25
N SER A 171 -0.06 0.81 12.99
CA SER A 171 -0.84 1.43 11.93
C SER A 171 -1.09 0.43 10.80
N PHE A 172 -2.36 0.34 10.39
CA PHE A 172 -2.76 -0.49 9.25
C PHE A 172 -3.65 0.34 8.33
N GLY A 173 -3.54 0.10 7.04
CA GLY A 173 -4.36 0.85 6.12
C GLY A 173 -4.31 0.36 4.69
N ALA A 174 -5.06 1.07 3.88
CA ALA A 174 -5.11 0.89 2.44
C ALA A 174 -5.09 2.27 1.77
N GLY A 175 -4.57 2.33 0.56
CA GLY A 175 -4.57 3.55 -0.22
C GLY A 175 -4.68 3.27 -1.71
N PHE A 176 -5.01 4.33 -2.41
CA PHE A 176 -5.04 4.35 -3.86
C PHE A 176 -4.13 5.47 -4.35
N ARG A 177 -3.19 5.15 -5.22
CA ARG A 177 -2.22 6.09 -5.78
C ARG A 177 -2.42 6.21 -7.30
N VAL A 178 -2.33 7.43 -7.80
CA VAL A 178 -2.35 7.77 -9.22
C VAL A 178 -1.10 8.58 -9.53
N VAL A 179 -0.39 8.21 -10.60
CA VAL A 179 0.81 8.90 -11.08
C VAL A 179 0.51 9.47 -12.47
N PRO A 180 0.00 10.72 -12.57
CA PRO A 180 -0.42 11.31 -13.83
C PRO A 180 0.74 11.82 -14.69
N ALA A 181 1.89 12.05 -14.08
CA ALA A 181 3.11 12.49 -14.75
C ALA A 181 4.31 11.87 -14.07
N ASN A 182 5.45 11.80 -14.75
CA ASN A 182 6.63 11.07 -14.34
C ASN A 182 7.09 11.34 -12.89
N ASN A 183 6.82 12.53 -12.35
CA ASN A 183 7.35 12.96 -11.06
C ASN A 183 6.27 13.25 -10.00
N PHE A 184 4.99 13.25 -10.34
CA PHE A 184 3.93 13.60 -9.39
C PHE A 184 3.01 12.41 -9.11
N SER A 185 2.62 12.29 -7.85
CA SER A 185 1.61 11.31 -7.41
C SER A 185 0.49 11.98 -6.62
N PHE A 186 -0.68 11.39 -6.71
CA PHE A 186 -1.81 11.68 -5.85
C PHE A 186 -2.17 10.41 -5.11
N SER A 187 -2.39 10.51 -3.81
CA SER A 187 -2.84 9.36 -3.01
C SER A 187 -4.08 9.71 -2.21
N LEU A 188 -4.91 8.70 -2.01
CA LEU A 188 -6.02 8.70 -1.06
C LEU A 188 -5.79 7.53 -0.12
N ASP A 189 -5.66 7.82 1.17
CA ASP A 189 -5.33 6.85 2.20
C ASP A 189 -6.46 6.74 3.23
N ILE A 190 -6.70 5.54 3.70
CA ILE A 190 -7.46 5.26 4.91
C ILE A 190 -6.61 4.39 5.83
N ARG A 191 -6.45 4.78 7.08
CA ARG A 191 -5.57 4.12 8.06
C ARG A 191 -6.24 4.06 9.42
N ASP A 192 -5.86 3.05 10.18
CA ASP A 192 -6.19 2.90 11.59
C ASP A 192 -4.88 2.91 12.39
N HIS A 193 -4.77 3.85 13.31
CA HIS A 193 -3.69 3.98 14.27
C HIS A 193 -4.15 3.45 15.61
N THR A 194 -3.65 2.29 15.98
CA THR A 194 -4.08 1.57 17.18
C THR A 194 -2.98 1.62 18.24
N PHE A 195 -3.32 2.10 19.44
CA PHE A 195 -2.44 2.10 20.60
C PHE A 195 -3.21 1.86 21.89
N SER A 196 -2.49 1.51 22.96
CA SER A 196 -3.09 1.35 24.30
C SER A 196 -2.99 2.63 25.09
N ILE A 197 -4.11 3.06 25.67
CA ILE A 197 -4.19 4.21 26.57
C ILE A 197 -4.70 3.73 27.92
N ASP A 198 -4.09 4.23 29.01
CA ASP A 198 -4.59 3.99 30.37
C ASP A 198 -5.78 4.93 30.64
N ALA A 199 -6.97 4.39 30.54
CA ALA A 199 -8.20 5.10 30.86
C ALA A 199 -8.65 4.70 32.27
N LEU A 200 -8.39 5.55 33.27
CA LEU A 200 -8.82 5.37 34.65
C LEU A 200 -8.24 4.10 35.32
N GLY A 201 -6.99 3.74 35.04
CA GLY A 201 -6.32 2.57 35.62
C GLY A 201 -6.66 1.25 34.93
N VAL A 202 -7.25 1.30 33.73
CA VAL A 202 -7.52 0.16 32.86
C VAL A 202 -6.97 0.44 31.48
N ASP A 203 -6.09 -0.44 31.01
CA ASP A 203 -5.58 -0.41 29.65
C ASP A 203 -6.72 -0.61 28.65
N LYS A 204 -6.96 0.41 27.83
CA LYS A 204 -7.94 0.38 26.73
C LYS A 204 -7.20 0.50 25.40
N LEU A 205 -7.54 -0.33 24.44
CA LEU A 205 -7.10 -0.17 23.07
C LEU A 205 -7.91 0.94 22.42
N SER A 206 -7.21 1.94 21.87
CA SER A 206 -7.80 3.06 21.13
C SER A 206 -7.53 2.87 19.64
N ASN A 207 -8.58 3.02 18.81
CA ASN A 207 -8.52 2.96 17.36
C ASN A 207 -8.79 4.35 16.78
N ASN A 208 -7.85 4.87 16.00
CA ASN A 208 -7.91 6.23 15.51
C ASN A 208 -7.85 6.20 13.98
N ILE A 209 -8.97 6.58 13.36
CA ILE A 209 -9.12 6.43 11.91
C ILE A 209 -8.70 7.73 11.21
N GLU A 210 -7.74 7.61 10.33
CA GLU A 210 -7.28 8.66 9.43
C GLU A 210 -7.84 8.45 8.02
N ILE A 211 -8.29 9.53 7.39
CA ILE A 211 -8.55 9.60 5.95
C ILE A 211 -7.77 10.80 5.43
N SER A 212 -6.81 10.57 4.54
CA SER A 212 -5.94 11.62 4.04
C SER A 212 -5.78 11.59 2.53
N PHE A 213 -5.61 12.79 1.96
CA PHE A 213 -5.25 13.01 0.57
C PHE A 213 -3.80 13.50 0.51
N GLY A 214 -2.98 12.85 -0.29
CA GLY A 214 -1.56 13.13 -0.46
C GLY A 214 -1.23 13.67 -1.84
N LEU A 215 -0.29 14.60 -1.89
CA LEU A 215 0.39 15.06 -3.10
C LEU A 215 1.86 14.70 -2.96
N GLY A 216 2.36 13.86 -3.85
CA GLY A 216 3.71 13.34 -3.85
C GLY A 216 4.53 13.78 -5.04
N MET A 217 5.84 13.68 -4.87
CA MET A 217 6.82 13.91 -5.92
C MET A 217 7.92 12.86 -5.82
N TYR A 218 8.21 12.21 -6.96
CA TYR A 218 9.31 11.26 -7.14
C TYR A 218 10.62 11.95 -7.51
N PHE A 219 11.74 11.38 -7.05
CA PHE A 219 13.10 11.85 -7.35
C PHE A 219 14.15 10.73 -7.15
#